data_ed0d6120c754dd85e63005bb6dc60f6e
#
_entry.id   ed0d6120c754dd85e63005bb6dc60f6e
#
_cell.length_a   1.000
_cell.length_b   1.000
_cell.length_c   1.000
_cell.angle_alpha   90.00
_cell.angle_beta   90.00
_cell.angle_gamma   90.00
#
_symmetry.space_group_name_H-M   'P 1'
#
loop_
_entity.id
_entity.type
_entity.pdbx_description
1 polymer ?
#
loop_
_entity_poly.entity_id
_entity_poly.type
_entity_poly.pdbx_seq_one_letter_code
_entity_poly.pdbx_strand_id
1 'polypeptide(L)'
;MQFDEIISSGVHFLTEPIRVPSGTHLTAEQGCRLIGGVSLSGKYTMLENGVYVCDLKKYGVNPARFVSRGFGRAVAPSHSALFIDGKPMQIARYPKKDFLKITDVGEATSNEWGNKVGALKGGFYYEDARPEAWRDGEIWVHGYWAYDWSPTCERIELWDKARGFIRNAEPYGLYSYIVGQRFYFFNVIDEVTCPGDYAIDFDRGLLYFLPPEDFDPATGEVFLSTADTPAFLIEDAEDVRLAGFRIECFRGDGIVVHNAKNVSIADCTIKNIGNRAVVVTGSENVVVSGCHIHDTGDAGVDMFCGDRKTLTSANCGVENCHIHHVAAWNRCYQPPVKLTGVGLFARGNLLHDCPHSAVLYGGNEIHIENNEIYRVVQETGDAGAIYAGRDYTWRGNVVAGNFVHHVGSGIGMGTMGVYNDDCLSGTVMRDNVFYKVQRALFLGGGVDFVCDNNILIECTPGIEIDGRGQNDHDVWRKMVTGYMRDRFYHIDGNTDVSGAEPPYITKYPELKKIDDYYRSSDAPHIPPSARITNNIFVVNPDNPEEQRVKFTWNTDGGTFEMENNRDSTLDAILPSLTARQCDVILGRIDF
;
A
#
# COMPACT_ATOMS: atom_id res chain seq x y z
N MET A 1 31.29 -16.41 15.69
CA MET A 1 31.05 -17.87 15.73
C MET A 1 29.66 -18.05 15.14
N GLN A 2 29.53 -18.83 14.10
CA GLN A 2 28.25 -19.06 13.41
C GLN A 2 27.50 -20.17 14.15
N PHE A 3 26.23 -19.98 14.42
CA PHE A 3 25.36 -20.96 15.06
C PHE A 3 24.25 -21.34 14.09
N ASP A 4 24.22 -22.59 13.68
CA ASP A 4 23.14 -23.14 12.85
C ASP A 4 22.18 -23.90 13.76
N GLU A 5 20.92 -23.46 13.82
CA GLU A 5 19.87 -24.08 14.63
C GLU A 5 18.66 -24.44 13.77
N ILE A 6 18.08 -25.60 14.10
CA ILE A 6 16.86 -26.08 13.45
C ILE A 6 15.72 -25.96 14.46
N ILE A 7 14.66 -25.23 14.08
CA ILE A 7 13.43 -25.15 14.87
C ILE A 7 12.51 -26.29 14.46
N SER A 8 12.15 -27.11 15.43
CA SER A 8 11.38 -28.34 15.19
C SER A 8 10.00 -28.11 14.59
N SER A 9 9.48 -29.12 13.93
CA SER A 9 8.11 -29.15 13.43
C SER A 9 7.07 -28.98 14.55
N GLY A 10 5.87 -28.54 14.21
CA GLY A 10 4.75 -28.33 15.13
C GLY A 10 4.35 -26.87 15.30
N VAL A 11 3.39 -26.63 16.19
CA VAL A 11 2.82 -25.31 16.47
C VAL A 11 3.47 -24.72 17.72
N HIS A 12 4.13 -23.58 17.56
CA HIS A 12 4.78 -22.84 18.63
C HIS A 12 4.03 -21.51 18.86
N PHE A 13 3.37 -21.38 20.01
CA PHE A 13 2.71 -20.15 20.40
C PHE A 13 3.71 -19.18 21.01
N LEU A 14 3.83 -17.99 20.43
CA LEU A 14 4.76 -16.95 20.89
C LEU A 14 4.00 -15.81 21.58
N THR A 15 4.47 -15.43 22.76
CA THR A 15 4.02 -14.23 23.48
C THR A 15 5.11 -13.15 23.53
N GLU A 16 6.35 -13.54 23.25
CA GLU A 16 7.53 -12.69 23.18
C GLU A 16 8.30 -12.98 21.90
N PRO A 17 9.06 -12.02 21.36
CA PRO A 17 9.81 -12.23 20.15
C PRO A 17 11.01 -13.17 20.37
N ILE A 18 11.32 -13.96 19.35
CA ILE A 18 12.61 -14.64 19.27
C ILE A 18 13.65 -13.59 18.87
N ARG A 19 14.54 -13.24 19.82
CA ARG A 19 15.66 -12.32 19.56
C ARG A 19 16.80 -13.09 18.91
N VAL A 20 17.25 -12.63 17.75
CA VAL A 20 18.25 -13.34 16.96
C VAL A 20 19.59 -12.59 17.03
N PRO A 21 20.61 -13.15 17.70
CA PRO A 21 21.93 -12.52 17.79
C PRO A 21 22.75 -12.69 16.51
N SER A 22 23.84 -11.94 16.42
CA SER A 22 24.78 -12.01 15.28
C SER A 22 25.34 -13.42 15.07
N GLY A 23 25.53 -13.79 13.80
CA GLY A 23 26.08 -15.10 13.39
C GLY A 23 25.11 -16.25 13.52
N THR A 24 23.80 -16.01 13.70
CA THR A 24 22.80 -17.04 13.89
C THR A 24 22.06 -17.36 12.59
N HIS A 25 22.00 -18.63 12.24
CA HIS A 25 21.22 -19.15 11.12
C HIS A 25 20.13 -20.08 11.63
N LEU A 26 18.88 -19.65 11.52
CA LEU A 26 17.72 -20.44 11.92
C LEU A 26 17.03 -21.01 10.68
N THR A 27 16.76 -22.30 10.72
CA THR A 27 15.99 -22.99 9.67
C THR A 27 14.81 -23.72 10.30
N ALA A 28 13.64 -23.57 9.73
CA ALA A 28 12.45 -24.29 10.18
C ALA A 28 12.39 -25.70 9.59
N GLU A 29 12.06 -26.69 10.40
CA GLU A 29 11.62 -28.00 9.88
C GLU A 29 10.27 -27.86 9.15
N GLN A 30 10.02 -28.75 8.21
CA GLN A 30 8.72 -28.82 7.54
C GLN A 30 7.59 -29.00 8.56
N GLY A 31 6.58 -28.12 8.51
CA GLY A 31 5.46 -28.11 9.46
C GLY A 31 5.69 -27.26 10.72
N CYS A 32 6.82 -26.60 10.86
CA CYS A 32 7.04 -25.58 11.90
C CYS A 32 6.12 -24.38 11.66
N ARG A 33 5.33 -24.00 12.68
CA ARG A 33 4.41 -22.85 12.65
C ARG A 33 4.63 -21.97 13.90
N LEU A 34 4.90 -20.69 13.70
CA LEU A 34 5.01 -19.69 14.77
C LEU A 34 3.71 -18.90 14.82
N ILE A 35 2.99 -18.97 15.94
CA ILE A 35 1.65 -18.41 16.11
C ILE A 35 1.68 -17.30 17.17
N GLY A 36 1.32 -16.06 16.77
CA GLY A 36 1.19 -14.90 17.64
C GLY A 36 -0.22 -14.73 18.24
N GLY A 37 -0.85 -15.82 18.65
CA GLY A 37 -2.22 -15.82 19.11
C GLY A 37 -2.51 -16.95 20.11
N VAL A 38 -3.79 -17.17 20.34
CA VAL A 38 -4.29 -18.25 21.22
C VAL A 38 -5.25 -19.16 20.46
N SER A 39 -5.23 -20.44 20.81
CA SER A 39 -6.21 -21.38 20.27
C SER A 39 -7.54 -21.28 20.98
N LEU A 40 -8.60 -21.10 20.22
CA LEU A 40 -10.00 -21.15 20.67
C LEU A 40 -10.72 -22.42 20.19
N SER A 41 -10.02 -23.36 19.57
CA SER A 41 -10.60 -24.61 19.06
C SER A 41 -11.34 -25.35 20.18
N GLY A 42 -12.61 -25.71 19.95
CA GLY A 42 -13.46 -26.36 20.93
C GLY A 42 -13.92 -25.48 22.11
N LYS A 43 -13.62 -24.18 22.12
CA LYS A 43 -13.96 -23.24 23.23
C LYS A 43 -15.17 -22.35 22.91
N TYR A 44 -16.09 -22.81 22.12
CA TYR A 44 -17.27 -22.08 21.67
C TYR A 44 -18.53 -22.92 21.75
N THR A 45 -19.67 -22.25 21.69
CA THR A 45 -20.98 -22.89 21.68
C THR A 45 -21.79 -22.35 20.50
N MET A 46 -22.48 -23.20 19.78
CA MET A 46 -23.35 -22.81 18.68
C MET A 46 -24.70 -22.35 19.22
N LEU A 47 -25.18 -21.21 18.74
CA LEU A 47 -26.50 -20.66 18.99
C LEU A 47 -27.52 -21.26 17.99
N GLU A 48 -28.81 -21.07 18.26
CA GLU A 48 -29.92 -21.59 17.43
C GLU A 48 -29.86 -21.12 15.96
N ASN A 49 -29.31 -19.92 15.72
CA ASN A 49 -29.14 -19.35 14.38
C ASN A 49 -27.86 -19.77 13.64
N GLY A 50 -27.12 -20.75 14.18
CA GLY A 50 -25.87 -21.23 13.59
C GLY A 50 -24.62 -20.41 13.89
N VAL A 51 -24.77 -19.24 14.54
CA VAL A 51 -23.63 -18.42 15.00
C VAL A 51 -22.97 -19.09 16.20
N TYR A 52 -21.65 -19.13 16.21
CA TYR A 52 -20.89 -19.59 17.36
C TYR A 52 -20.54 -18.43 18.28
N VAL A 53 -20.53 -18.68 19.58
CA VAL A 53 -20.10 -17.71 20.61
C VAL A 53 -19.01 -18.32 21.48
N CYS A 54 -17.94 -17.53 21.72
CA CYS A 54 -16.87 -17.86 22.66
C CYS A 54 -16.79 -16.79 23.74
N ASP A 55 -16.87 -17.22 25.02
CA ASP A 55 -16.60 -16.33 26.15
C ASP A 55 -15.09 -16.26 26.38
N LEU A 56 -14.48 -15.22 25.85
CA LEU A 56 -13.02 -15.01 25.89
C LEU A 56 -12.50 -14.86 27.35
N LYS A 57 -13.28 -14.19 28.21
CA LYS A 57 -12.92 -13.98 29.62
C LYS A 57 -12.82 -15.31 30.38
N LYS A 58 -13.69 -16.26 30.09
CA LYS A 58 -13.65 -17.61 30.68
C LYS A 58 -12.33 -18.33 30.40
N TYR A 59 -11.69 -18.01 29.29
CA TYR A 59 -10.41 -18.61 28.88
C TYR A 59 -9.21 -17.69 29.13
N GLY A 60 -9.40 -16.59 29.89
CA GLY A 60 -8.33 -15.66 30.22
C GLY A 60 -7.82 -14.83 29.04
N VAL A 61 -8.61 -14.71 27.96
CA VAL A 61 -8.25 -13.97 26.76
C VAL A 61 -8.85 -12.56 26.84
N ASN A 62 -8.00 -11.54 26.76
CA ASN A 62 -8.41 -10.15 26.67
C ASN A 62 -8.15 -9.65 25.23
N PRO A 63 -9.20 -9.51 24.40
CA PRO A 63 -9.01 -9.10 23.01
C PRO A 63 -8.61 -7.64 22.92
N ALA A 64 -7.63 -7.34 22.04
CA ALA A 64 -7.24 -5.97 21.74
C ALA A 64 -8.32 -5.25 20.93
N ARG A 65 -8.67 -4.03 21.35
CA ARG A 65 -9.68 -3.18 20.71
C ARG A 65 -9.18 -2.57 19.42
N PHE A 66 -10.10 -2.06 18.61
CA PHE A 66 -9.78 -1.28 17.42
C PHE A 66 -9.06 0.03 17.79
N VAL A 67 -8.24 0.49 16.85
CA VAL A 67 -7.60 1.80 16.89
C VAL A 67 -7.86 2.52 15.56
N SER A 68 -7.90 3.86 15.58
CA SER A 68 -8.01 4.64 14.35
C SER A 68 -6.81 4.36 13.45
N ARG A 69 -7.07 4.02 12.18
CA ARG A 69 -6.07 3.62 11.18
C ARG A 69 -6.39 4.28 9.84
N GLY A 70 -5.41 4.32 8.96
CA GLY A 70 -5.59 4.82 7.60
C GLY A 70 -4.67 5.98 7.28
N PHE A 71 -5.05 6.79 6.34
CA PHE A 71 -4.23 7.89 5.84
C PHE A 71 -3.86 8.87 6.94
N GLY A 72 -2.57 9.19 7.05
CA GLY A 72 -2.04 10.12 8.06
C GLY A 72 -2.02 9.59 9.50
N ARG A 73 -2.31 8.31 9.71
CA ARG A 73 -2.21 7.66 11.02
C ARG A 73 -0.89 6.92 11.18
N ALA A 74 -0.35 6.96 12.39
CA ALA A 74 0.79 6.11 12.73
C ALA A 74 0.38 4.63 12.72
N VAL A 75 1.31 3.75 12.32
CA VAL A 75 1.11 2.31 12.44
C VAL A 75 1.13 1.94 13.93
N ALA A 76 0.10 1.22 14.36
CA ALA A 76 -0.04 0.69 15.71
C ALA A 76 -0.46 -0.77 15.64
N PRO A 77 -0.20 -1.60 16.67
CA PRO A 77 -0.67 -2.97 16.68
C PRO A 77 -2.18 -3.07 16.44
N SER A 78 -2.58 -4.03 15.59
CA SER A 78 -3.98 -4.22 15.19
C SER A 78 -4.85 -4.70 16.35
N HIS A 79 -6.17 -4.69 16.16
CA HIS A 79 -7.11 -5.39 17.03
C HIS A 79 -6.89 -6.92 16.96
N SER A 80 -7.50 -7.65 17.89
CA SER A 80 -7.50 -9.12 17.82
C SER A 80 -8.36 -9.60 16.67
N ALA A 81 -7.76 -10.30 15.71
CA ALA A 81 -8.41 -10.85 14.52
C ALA A 81 -8.62 -12.35 14.65
N LEU A 82 -9.72 -12.85 14.06
CA LEU A 82 -10.10 -14.27 14.07
C LEU A 82 -9.62 -14.98 12.80
N PHE A 83 -9.05 -16.17 12.98
CA PHE A 83 -8.61 -17.04 11.89
C PHE A 83 -9.18 -18.45 12.08
N ILE A 84 -9.73 -19.04 11.01
CA ILE A 84 -10.28 -20.39 11.00
C ILE A 84 -9.59 -21.19 9.89
N ASP A 85 -9.00 -22.33 10.24
CA ASP A 85 -8.25 -23.22 9.33
C ASP A 85 -7.20 -22.45 8.50
N GLY A 86 -6.53 -21.49 9.18
CA GLY A 86 -5.49 -20.65 8.60
C GLY A 86 -5.99 -19.59 7.61
N LYS A 87 -7.30 -19.38 7.48
CA LYS A 87 -7.93 -18.30 6.68
C LYS A 87 -8.34 -17.13 7.58
N PRO A 88 -8.14 -15.88 7.17
CA PRO A 88 -8.64 -14.73 7.93
C PRO A 88 -10.16 -14.65 7.84
N MET A 89 -10.80 -14.37 8.98
CA MET A 89 -12.24 -14.11 9.01
C MET A 89 -12.51 -12.62 8.82
N GLN A 90 -13.68 -12.29 8.27
CA GLN A 90 -14.09 -10.93 8.02
C GLN A 90 -14.82 -10.34 9.24
N ILE A 91 -14.40 -9.14 9.68
CA ILE A 91 -15.22 -8.41 10.65
C ILE A 91 -16.57 -8.12 10.04
N ALA A 92 -17.63 -8.46 10.77
CA ALA A 92 -18.99 -8.24 10.34
C ALA A 92 -19.23 -6.76 10.04
N ARG A 93 -19.54 -6.46 8.78
CA ARG A 93 -19.71 -5.11 8.25
C ARG A 93 -21.06 -4.92 7.61
N TYR A 94 -21.45 -3.66 7.48
CA TYR A 94 -22.61 -3.25 6.71
C TYR A 94 -22.34 -1.96 5.91
N PRO A 95 -22.66 -1.94 4.59
CA PRO A 95 -23.13 -3.06 3.79
C PRO A 95 -22.13 -4.21 3.69
N LYS A 96 -22.60 -5.43 3.41
CA LYS A 96 -21.74 -6.62 3.26
C LYS A 96 -20.74 -6.49 2.10
N LYS A 97 -21.21 -5.89 1.02
CA LYS A 97 -20.43 -5.47 -0.15
C LYS A 97 -20.70 -3.99 -0.39
N ASP A 98 -19.84 -3.34 -1.15
CA ASP A 98 -19.97 -1.92 -1.49
C ASP A 98 -19.94 -0.99 -0.27
N PHE A 99 -20.54 0.18 -0.37
CA PHE A 99 -20.46 1.25 0.62
C PHE A 99 -21.80 2.00 0.70
N LEU A 100 -22.09 2.54 1.85
CA LEU A 100 -23.06 3.63 2.01
C LEU A 100 -22.47 4.93 1.48
N LYS A 101 -23.33 5.93 1.26
CA LYS A 101 -22.93 7.27 0.80
C LYS A 101 -23.20 8.33 1.86
N ILE A 102 -22.33 9.32 1.94
CA ILE A 102 -22.58 10.55 2.68
C ILE A 102 -23.61 11.35 1.89
N THR A 103 -24.77 11.63 2.49
CA THR A 103 -25.88 12.33 1.83
C THR A 103 -25.90 13.82 2.15
N ASP A 104 -25.42 14.22 3.33
CA ASP A 104 -25.22 15.62 3.71
C ASP A 104 -24.10 15.72 4.78
N VAL A 105 -23.68 16.95 5.09
CA VAL A 105 -22.57 17.24 6.01
C VAL A 105 -23.00 18.24 7.08
N GLY A 106 -22.51 18.02 8.30
CA GLY A 106 -22.62 18.96 9.39
C GLY A 106 -21.56 20.08 9.33
N GLU A 107 -21.90 21.24 9.88
CA GLU A 107 -20.98 22.40 9.94
C GLU A 107 -20.26 22.67 8.60
N ALA A 108 -21.04 22.96 7.56
CA ALA A 108 -20.52 23.15 6.20
C ALA A 108 -19.48 24.28 6.12
N THR A 109 -18.40 24.02 5.35
CA THR A 109 -17.31 24.94 5.02
C THR A 109 -16.95 24.81 3.53
N SER A 110 -15.81 25.33 3.10
CA SER A 110 -15.29 25.16 1.73
C SER A 110 -13.88 24.60 1.75
N ASN A 111 -13.57 23.74 0.79
CA ASN A 111 -12.20 23.25 0.58
C ASN A 111 -11.41 24.18 -0.37
N GLU A 112 -10.16 23.84 -0.64
CA GLU A 112 -9.24 24.58 -1.53
C GLU A 112 -9.71 24.67 -3.00
N TRP A 113 -10.64 23.78 -3.39
CA TRP A 113 -11.27 23.77 -4.72
C TRP A 113 -12.60 24.54 -4.77
N GLY A 114 -13.02 25.16 -3.64
CA GLY A 114 -14.28 25.89 -3.53
C GLY A 114 -15.52 25.02 -3.37
N ASN A 115 -15.37 23.71 -3.17
CA ASN A 115 -16.49 22.78 -2.97
C ASN A 115 -17.02 22.87 -1.53
N LYS A 116 -18.35 22.72 -1.36
CA LYS A 116 -18.98 22.57 -0.04
C LYS A 116 -18.50 21.27 0.60
N VAL A 117 -17.95 21.36 1.80
CA VAL A 117 -17.48 20.22 2.58
C VAL A 117 -17.93 20.34 4.03
N GLY A 118 -18.03 19.24 4.76
CA GLY A 118 -18.32 19.22 6.19
C GLY A 118 -17.07 19.45 7.02
N ALA A 119 -17.16 20.24 8.09
CA ALA A 119 -16.05 20.38 9.03
C ALA A 119 -15.73 19.03 9.69
N LEU A 120 -14.44 18.78 10.01
CA LEU A 120 -13.98 17.52 10.62
C LEU A 120 -14.77 17.16 11.89
N LYS A 121 -15.09 18.12 12.74
CA LYS A 121 -15.88 17.93 13.96
C LYS A 121 -17.41 18.03 13.75
N GLY A 122 -17.85 18.40 12.54
CA GLY A 122 -19.26 18.61 12.20
C GLY A 122 -20.06 17.35 11.95
N GLY A 123 -19.38 16.26 11.59
CA GLY A 123 -20.03 14.99 11.24
C GLY A 123 -20.68 14.99 9.86
N PHE A 124 -21.42 13.92 9.57
CA PHE A 124 -22.11 13.71 8.30
C PHE A 124 -23.40 12.92 8.46
N TYR A 125 -24.23 12.95 7.41
CA TYR A 125 -25.50 12.24 7.34
C TYR A 125 -25.45 11.11 6.31
N TYR A 126 -26.28 10.07 6.54
CA TYR A 126 -26.52 8.96 5.63
C TYR A 126 -28.01 8.59 5.63
N GLU A 127 -28.46 7.91 4.58
CA GLU A 127 -29.85 7.46 4.44
C GLU A 127 -29.89 5.94 4.41
N ASP A 128 -30.13 5.32 5.56
CA ASP A 128 -30.37 3.89 5.72
C ASP A 128 -30.96 3.62 7.10
N ALA A 129 -32.10 2.92 7.14
CA ALA A 129 -32.81 2.61 8.39
C ALA A 129 -32.28 1.34 9.09
N ARG A 130 -31.50 0.49 8.43
CA ARG A 130 -31.04 -0.77 9.01
C ARG A 130 -30.26 -0.61 10.33
N PRO A 131 -29.39 0.40 10.49
CA PRO A 131 -28.67 0.64 11.74
C PRO A 131 -29.57 0.93 12.96
N GLU A 132 -30.83 1.36 12.76
CA GLU A 132 -31.76 1.61 13.86
C GLU A 132 -32.09 0.32 14.65
N ALA A 133 -32.07 -0.83 13.96
CA ALA A 133 -32.39 -2.14 14.56
C ALA A 133 -31.21 -2.80 15.28
N TRP A 134 -29.98 -2.29 15.13
CA TRP A 134 -28.81 -2.91 15.75
C TRP A 134 -28.73 -2.63 17.24
N ARG A 135 -28.30 -3.65 17.99
CA ARG A 135 -27.97 -3.49 19.41
C ARG A 135 -26.82 -2.50 19.59
N ASP A 136 -26.73 -1.91 20.77
CA ASP A 136 -25.60 -1.07 21.10
C ASP A 136 -24.33 -1.90 21.30
N GLY A 137 -23.19 -1.32 20.92
CA GLY A 137 -21.89 -1.97 20.96
C GLY A 137 -20.78 -1.06 20.44
N GLU A 138 -19.56 -1.56 20.43
CA GLU A 138 -18.41 -0.83 19.87
C GLU A 138 -18.39 -0.96 18.34
N ILE A 139 -19.24 -0.16 17.68
CA ILE A 139 -19.34 -0.09 16.23
C ILE A 139 -18.47 1.05 15.72
N TRP A 140 -17.71 0.77 14.66
CA TRP A 140 -16.79 1.70 14.01
C TRP A 140 -17.21 1.96 12.58
N VAL A 141 -16.63 2.99 11.96
CA VAL A 141 -16.80 3.30 10.55
C VAL A 141 -15.47 3.35 9.82
N HIS A 142 -15.47 2.84 8.60
CA HIS A 142 -14.37 3.00 7.65
C HIS A 142 -14.87 3.80 6.47
N GLY A 143 -14.17 4.87 6.08
CA GLY A 143 -14.64 5.71 4.99
C GLY A 143 -13.55 6.40 4.20
N TYR A 144 -13.88 6.66 2.95
CA TYR A 144 -13.20 7.57 2.03
C TYR A 144 -13.90 8.93 2.15
N TRP A 145 -13.56 9.71 3.18
CA TRP A 145 -14.33 10.86 3.61
C TRP A 145 -14.34 12.02 2.61
N ALA A 146 -13.20 12.25 1.92
CA ALA A 146 -13.01 13.32 0.96
C ALA A 146 -12.44 12.83 -0.38
N TYR A 147 -11.39 12.04 -0.33
CA TYR A 147 -10.65 11.58 -1.50
C TYR A 147 -10.56 10.07 -1.55
N ASP A 148 -10.62 9.50 -2.75
CA ASP A 148 -10.61 8.05 -2.96
C ASP A 148 -9.24 7.37 -2.70
N TRP A 149 -8.25 8.13 -2.26
CA TRP A 149 -6.92 7.65 -1.87
C TRP A 149 -6.63 7.80 -0.36
N SER A 150 -7.54 8.38 0.44
CA SER A 150 -7.27 8.75 1.83
C SER A 150 -8.32 8.21 2.83
N PRO A 151 -8.57 6.90 2.87
CA PRO A 151 -9.51 6.33 3.82
C PRO A 151 -8.95 6.29 5.24
N THR A 152 -9.86 6.33 6.22
CA THR A 152 -9.53 6.05 7.63
C THR A 152 -10.63 5.23 8.31
N CYS A 153 -10.23 4.45 9.34
CA CYS A 153 -11.14 3.83 10.30
C CYS A 153 -11.30 4.76 11.49
N GLU A 154 -12.53 5.11 11.84
CA GLU A 154 -12.84 6.08 12.89
C GLU A 154 -13.81 5.50 13.91
N ARG A 155 -13.60 5.83 15.19
CA ARG A 155 -14.55 5.54 16.25
C ARG A 155 -15.72 6.54 16.19
N ILE A 156 -16.94 6.07 16.38
CA ILE A 156 -18.13 6.94 16.47
C ILE A 156 -18.15 7.57 17.87
N GLU A 157 -18.23 8.91 17.93
CA GLU A 157 -18.45 9.67 19.17
C GLU A 157 -19.94 9.88 19.45
N LEU A 158 -20.66 10.33 18.42
CA LEU A 158 -22.09 10.59 18.48
C LEU A 158 -22.80 9.92 17.31
N TRP A 159 -23.84 9.18 17.62
CA TRP A 159 -24.67 8.53 16.62
C TRP A 159 -26.15 8.75 16.89
N ASP A 160 -26.80 9.52 16.05
CA ASP A 160 -28.26 9.66 16.00
C ASP A 160 -28.79 8.73 14.90
N LYS A 161 -29.13 7.50 15.27
CA LYS A 161 -29.58 6.45 14.34
C LYS A 161 -30.87 6.87 13.59
N ALA A 162 -31.80 7.53 14.28
CA ALA A 162 -33.06 7.94 13.71
C ALA A 162 -32.95 9.05 12.67
N ARG A 163 -31.90 9.89 12.78
CA ARG A 163 -31.60 10.96 11.82
C ARG A 163 -30.53 10.55 10.80
N GLY A 164 -29.96 9.37 10.92
CA GLY A 164 -28.83 8.94 10.10
C GLY A 164 -27.61 9.86 10.25
N PHE A 165 -27.34 10.39 11.45
CA PHE A 165 -26.23 11.32 11.69
C PHE A 165 -25.10 10.67 12.49
N ILE A 166 -23.86 10.86 12.02
CA ILE A 166 -22.64 10.41 12.70
C ILE A 166 -21.69 11.57 12.88
N ARG A 167 -21.09 11.65 14.08
CA ARG A 167 -19.88 12.42 14.34
C ARG A 167 -18.79 11.47 14.85
N ASN A 168 -17.64 11.48 14.17
CA ASN A 168 -16.50 10.68 14.58
C ASN A 168 -15.80 11.27 15.79
N ALA A 169 -15.10 10.42 16.57
CA ALA A 169 -14.30 10.82 17.71
C ALA A 169 -12.93 11.38 17.26
N GLU A 170 -12.33 12.20 18.09
CA GLU A 170 -10.91 12.55 17.94
C GLU A 170 -9.98 11.33 18.15
N PRO A 171 -8.83 11.32 17.45
CA PRO A 171 -8.35 12.29 16.48
C PRO A 171 -9.09 12.15 15.14
N TYR A 172 -9.47 13.27 14.53
CA TYR A 172 -10.16 13.28 13.23
C TYR A 172 -9.24 12.87 12.09
N GLY A 173 -9.82 12.51 10.93
CA GLY A 173 -9.10 12.39 9.65
C GLY A 173 -8.45 13.71 9.23
N LEU A 174 -7.60 13.67 8.19
CA LEU A 174 -6.92 14.87 7.72
C LEU A 174 -7.79 15.75 6.80
N TYR A 175 -8.81 15.17 6.20
CA TYR A 175 -9.67 15.85 5.24
C TYR A 175 -11.12 15.89 5.71
N SER A 176 -11.83 16.93 5.27
CA SER A 176 -13.26 17.17 5.53
C SER A 176 -14.15 16.07 4.91
N TYR A 177 -15.44 16.05 5.28
CA TYR A 177 -16.44 15.16 4.66
C TYR A 177 -16.99 15.75 3.38
N ILE A 178 -17.10 14.96 2.31
CA ILE A 178 -17.69 15.37 1.03
C ILE A 178 -18.95 14.55 0.74
N VAL A 179 -20.03 15.24 0.35
CA VAL A 179 -21.27 14.58 -0.08
C VAL A 179 -21.03 13.67 -1.28
N GLY A 180 -21.59 12.47 -1.25
CA GLY A 180 -21.39 11.45 -2.27
C GLY A 180 -20.22 10.51 -2.00
N GLN A 181 -19.34 10.85 -1.08
CA GLN A 181 -18.28 9.96 -0.62
C GLN A 181 -18.83 8.78 0.19
N ARG A 182 -18.00 7.76 0.42
CA ARG A 182 -18.41 6.41 0.74
C ARG A 182 -17.83 5.89 2.04
N PHE A 183 -18.62 5.08 2.79
CA PHE A 183 -18.19 4.49 4.03
C PHE A 183 -18.96 3.19 4.32
N TYR A 184 -18.52 2.43 5.32
CA TYR A 184 -19.26 1.29 5.88
C TYR A 184 -19.07 1.22 7.40
N PHE A 185 -20.05 0.57 8.06
CA PHE A 185 -19.94 0.21 9.47
C PHE A 185 -19.25 -1.13 9.63
N PHE A 186 -18.50 -1.33 10.71
CA PHE A 186 -17.91 -2.62 11.03
C PHE A 186 -17.93 -2.93 12.53
N ASN A 187 -17.66 -4.19 12.89
CA ASN A 187 -17.87 -4.77 14.20
C ASN A 187 -19.34 -4.73 14.65
N VAL A 188 -20.25 -5.01 13.74
CA VAL A 188 -21.69 -5.04 13.99
C VAL A 188 -22.11 -6.48 14.29
N ILE A 189 -22.43 -6.78 15.56
CA ILE A 189 -22.77 -8.15 16.01
C ILE A 189 -24.01 -8.68 15.28
N ASP A 190 -25.01 -7.81 15.04
CA ASP A 190 -26.25 -8.17 14.33
C ASP A 190 -26.03 -8.45 12.83
N GLU A 191 -24.85 -8.13 12.34
CA GLU A 191 -24.41 -8.41 10.96
C GLU A 191 -23.48 -9.63 10.85
N VAL A 192 -23.36 -10.47 11.88
CA VAL A 192 -22.72 -11.79 11.76
C VAL A 192 -23.71 -12.74 11.07
N THR A 193 -23.81 -12.64 9.75
CA THR A 193 -24.86 -13.29 8.95
C THR A 193 -24.37 -14.06 7.73
N CYS A 194 -23.09 -13.89 7.36
CA CYS A 194 -22.47 -14.61 6.26
C CYS A 194 -21.35 -15.54 6.77
N PRO A 195 -21.17 -16.72 6.15
CA PRO A 195 -20.03 -17.58 6.46
C PRO A 195 -18.71 -16.80 6.37
N GLY A 196 -17.89 -16.88 7.42
CA GLY A 196 -16.65 -16.13 7.57
C GLY A 196 -16.76 -14.82 8.36
N ASP A 197 -17.97 -14.37 8.71
CA ASP A 197 -18.17 -13.16 9.54
C ASP A 197 -17.81 -13.40 11.00
N TYR A 198 -17.21 -12.37 11.66
CA TYR A 198 -17.10 -12.32 13.12
C TYR A 198 -17.29 -10.90 13.65
N ALA A 199 -17.62 -10.81 14.95
CA ALA A 199 -17.64 -9.56 15.71
C ALA A 199 -17.26 -9.80 17.17
N ILE A 200 -16.74 -8.79 17.84
CA ILE A 200 -16.33 -8.88 19.25
C ILE A 200 -17.13 -7.86 20.09
N ASP A 201 -17.83 -8.35 21.09
CA ASP A 201 -18.33 -7.54 22.21
C ASP A 201 -17.21 -7.40 23.23
N PHE A 202 -16.44 -6.33 23.13
CA PHE A 202 -15.28 -6.08 23.97
C PHE A 202 -15.64 -5.88 25.44
N ASP A 203 -16.82 -5.35 25.75
CA ASP A 203 -17.24 -5.06 27.11
C ASP A 203 -17.62 -6.36 27.86
N ARG A 204 -18.33 -7.25 27.18
CA ARG A 204 -18.65 -8.57 27.69
C ARG A 204 -17.53 -9.57 27.52
N GLY A 205 -16.63 -9.36 26.57
CA GLY A 205 -15.59 -10.30 26.17
C GLY A 205 -16.13 -11.50 25.41
N LEU A 206 -17.13 -11.27 24.56
CA LEU A 206 -17.78 -12.31 23.76
C LEU A 206 -17.36 -12.17 22.30
N LEU A 207 -16.85 -13.24 21.72
CA LEU A 207 -16.59 -13.35 20.29
C LEU A 207 -17.73 -14.10 19.63
N TYR A 208 -18.38 -13.47 18.65
CA TYR A 208 -19.42 -14.05 17.80
C TYR A 208 -18.84 -14.33 16.42
N PHE A 209 -19.08 -15.51 15.86
CA PHE A 209 -18.63 -15.82 14.51
C PHE A 209 -19.53 -16.85 13.82
N LEU A 210 -19.65 -16.71 12.51
CA LEU A 210 -20.26 -17.71 11.64
C LEU A 210 -19.14 -18.32 10.79
N PRO A 211 -18.75 -19.58 11.06
CA PRO A 211 -17.59 -20.16 10.39
C PRO A 211 -17.85 -20.38 8.89
N PRO A 212 -16.79 -20.61 8.08
CA PRO A 212 -16.93 -21.06 6.70
C PRO A 212 -17.77 -22.34 6.59
N GLU A 213 -18.40 -22.56 5.43
CA GLU A 213 -19.29 -23.70 5.20
C GLU A 213 -18.58 -25.06 5.33
N ASP A 214 -17.27 -25.11 5.06
CA ASP A 214 -16.40 -26.29 5.14
C ASP A 214 -15.81 -26.53 6.53
N PHE A 215 -16.14 -25.71 7.54
CA PHE A 215 -15.62 -25.81 8.89
C PHE A 215 -16.15 -27.03 9.65
N ASP A 216 -15.25 -27.89 10.16
CA ASP A 216 -15.60 -28.98 11.08
C ASP A 216 -15.28 -28.57 12.53
N PRO A 217 -16.28 -28.37 13.40
CA PRO A 217 -16.04 -27.96 14.79
C PRO A 217 -15.28 -29.00 15.65
N ALA A 218 -15.15 -30.24 15.18
CA ALA A 218 -14.41 -31.29 15.90
C ALA A 218 -12.91 -31.25 15.64
N THR A 219 -12.50 -30.79 14.46
CA THR A 219 -11.10 -30.83 14.01
C THR A 219 -10.54 -29.49 13.58
N GLY A 220 -11.41 -28.51 13.29
CA GLY A 220 -11.03 -27.20 12.77
C GLY A 220 -10.22 -26.36 13.76
N GLU A 221 -9.22 -25.68 13.23
CA GLU A 221 -8.38 -24.75 14.00
C GLU A 221 -9.05 -23.38 14.07
N VAL A 222 -9.19 -22.85 15.28
CA VAL A 222 -9.68 -21.48 15.53
C VAL A 222 -8.64 -20.74 16.34
N PHE A 223 -8.05 -19.68 15.75
CA PHE A 223 -7.06 -18.83 16.42
C PHE A 223 -7.53 -17.39 16.51
N LEU A 224 -7.21 -16.74 17.62
CA LEU A 224 -7.40 -15.30 17.81
C LEU A 224 -6.01 -14.68 18.03
N SER A 225 -5.65 -13.66 17.25
CA SER A 225 -4.36 -12.97 17.41
C SER A 225 -4.33 -12.17 18.72
N THR A 226 -3.23 -12.30 19.46
CA THR A 226 -3.03 -11.59 20.74
C THR A 226 -1.67 -10.93 20.88
N ALA A 227 -0.61 -11.50 20.28
CA ALA A 227 0.74 -10.98 20.34
C ALA A 227 0.89 -9.71 19.48
N ASP A 228 1.31 -8.61 20.09
CA ASP A 228 1.64 -7.36 19.41
C ASP A 228 3.15 -7.19 19.15
N THR A 229 3.95 -8.11 19.64
CA THR A 229 5.38 -8.24 19.35
C THR A 229 5.60 -9.06 18.08
N PRO A 230 6.73 -8.87 17.36
CA PRO A 230 7.04 -9.69 16.19
C PRO A 230 7.42 -11.13 16.57
N ALA A 231 7.36 -12.04 15.58
CA ALA A 231 7.89 -13.40 15.76
C ALA A 231 9.40 -13.39 15.92
N PHE A 232 10.09 -12.62 15.07
CA PHE A 232 11.54 -12.43 15.14
C PHE A 232 11.90 -10.97 15.26
N LEU A 233 12.86 -10.70 16.15
CA LEU A 233 13.46 -9.39 16.36
C LEU A 233 14.98 -9.49 16.17
N ILE A 234 15.50 -8.81 15.13
CA ILE A 234 16.90 -8.76 14.77
C ILE A 234 17.36 -7.31 14.96
N GLU A 235 18.05 -7.03 16.05
CA GLU A 235 18.52 -5.68 16.41
C GLU A 235 20.03 -5.68 16.62
N ASP A 236 20.71 -4.68 16.05
CA ASP A 236 22.17 -4.48 16.19
C ASP A 236 22.96 -5.76 15.87
N ALA A 237 22.50 -6.56 14.90
CA ALA A 237 23.04 -7.88 14.59
C ALA A 237 23.65 -7.94 13.19
N GLU A 238 24.57 -8.87 13.00
CA GLU A 238 25.26 -9.10 11.73
C GLU A 238 25.31 -10.59 11.38
N ASP A 239 25.26 -10.91 10.07
CA ASP A 239 25.30 -12.27 9.55
C ASP A 239 24.19 -13.18 10.12
N VAL A 240 22.94 -12.78 9.88
CA VAL A 240 21.75 -13.53 10.32
C VAL A 240 21.02 -14.14 9.13
N ARG A 241 20.56 -15.38 9.28
CA ARG A 241 19.69 -16.03 8.30
C ARG A 241 18.46 -16.65 8.97
N LEU A 242 17.28 -16.36 8.40
CA LEU A 242 16.02 -17.02 8.71
C LEU A 242 15.52 -17.73 7.46
N ALA A 243 15.19 -19.02 7.54
CA ALA A 243 14.74 -19.79 6.36
C ALA A 243 13.59 -20.74 6.67
N GLY A 244 12.58 -20.78 5.78
CA GLY A 244 11.52 -21.78 5.76
C GLY A 244 10.45 -21.65 6.84
N PHE A 245 10.37 -20.53 7.56
CA PHE A 245 9.39 -20.33 8.63
C PHE A 245 7.98 -20.05 8.11
N ARG A 246 6.99 -20.59 8.81
CA ARG A 246 5.60 -20.17 8.69
C ARG A 246 5.19 -19.36 9.91
N ILE A 247 4.96 -18.05 9.69
CA ILE A 247 4.66 -17.05 10.72
C ILE A 247 3.24 -16.55 10.51
N GLU A 248 2.39 -16.65 11.53
CA GLU A 248 0.96 -16.34 11.36
C GLU A 248 0.28 -15.89 12.66
N CYS A 249 -0.83 -15.17 12.49
CA CYS A 249 -1.74 -14.75 13.58
C CYS A 249 -1.12 -13.78 14.60
N PHE A 250 -0.19 -12.93 14.18
CA PHE A 250 0.30 -11.80 14.99
C PHE A 250 -0.57 -10.56 14.74
N ARG A 251 -0.85 -9.77 15.77
CA ARG A 251 -1.55 -8.50 15.60
C ARG A 251 -0.61 -7.30 15.41
N GLY A 252 0.68 -7.45 15.69
CA GLY A 252 1.77 -6.52 15.36
C GLY A 252 2.42 -6.81 14.02
N ASP A 253 3.69 -6.45 13.87
CA ASP A 253 4.54 -6.80 12.72
C ASP A 253 5.01 -8.28 12.81
N GLY A 254 5.33 -8.91 11.66
CA GLY A 254 5.75 -10.30 11.65
C GLY A 254 7.23 -10.48 11.98
N ILE A 255 8.13 -9.83 11.25
CA ILE A 255 9.59 -9.82 11.46
C ILE A 255 10.05 -8.36 11.51
N VAL A 256 10.88 -8.01 12.49
CA VAL A 256 11.50 -6.69 12.61
C VAL A 256 13.02 -6.81 12.56
N VAL A 257 13.63 -6.04 11.64
CA VAL A 257 15.08 -5.91 11.48
C VAL A 257 15.47 -4.45 11.68
N HIS A 258 16.29 -4.17 12.66
CA HIS A 258 16.72 -2.82 12.99
C HIS A 258 18.24 -2.74 13.14
N ASN A 259 18.87 -1.75 12.48
CA ASN A 259 20.31 -1.49 12.57
C ASN A 259 21.19 -2.75 12.42
N ALA A 260 20.82 -3.62 11.45
CA ALA A 260 21.48 -4.90 11.22
C ALA A 260 22.19 -4.96 9.86
N LYS A 261 23.14 -5.88 9.71
CA LYS A 261 23.90 -6.07 8.48
C LYS A 261 23.89 -7.52 8.02
N ASN A 262 23.91 -7.74 6.70
CA ASN A 262 23.98 -9.06 6.10
C ASN A 262 22.89 -10.00 6.64
N VAL A 263 21.63 -9.61 6.51
CA VAL A 263 20.47 -10.40 6.97
C VAL A 263 19.74 -11.01 5.77
N SER A 264 19.50 -12.30 5.82
CA SER A 264 18.70 -13.02 4.82
C SER A 264 17.44 -13.60 5.45
N ILE A 265 16.26 -13.26 4.88
CA ILE A 265 14.96 -13.83 5.21
C ILE A 265 14.50 -14.57 3.95
N ALA A 266 14.53 -15.90 3.97
CA ALA A 266 14.35 -16.69 2.77
C ALA A 266 13.26 -17.76 2.89
N ASP A 267 12.51 -17.99 1.83
CA ASP A 267 11.57 -19.12 1.68
C ASP A 267 10.53 -19.22 2.81
N CYS A 268 10.19 -18.09 3.43
CA CYS A 268 9.21 -18.03 4.52
C CYS A 268 7.78 -17.83 3.99
N THR A 269 6.81 -18.40 4.70
CA THR A 269 5.39 -18.03 4.56
C THR A 269 5.00 -17.13 5.71
N ILE A 270 4.63 -15.88 5.42
CA ILE A 270 4.25 -14.89 6.44
C ILE A 270 2.84 -14.42 6.11
N LYS A 271 1.87 -14.75 6.97
CA LYS A 271 0.46 -14.47 6.69
C LYS A 271 -0.36 -14.19 7.95
N ASN A 272 -1.55 -13.63 7.74
CA ASN A 272 -2.45 -13.33 8.87
C ASN A 272 -1.78 -12.42 9.90
N ILE A 273 -1.09 -11.40 9.43
CA ILE A 273 -0.35 -10.43 10.24
C ILE A 273 -1.18 -9.15 10.35
N GLY A 274 -1.40 -8.68 11.56
CA GLY A 274 -2.25 -7.50 11.81
C GLY A 274 -1.66 -6.18 11.33
N ASN A 275 -0.33 -6.08 11.21
CA ASN A 275 0.38 -4.94 10.62
C ASN A 275 1.18 -5.36 9.38
N ARG A 276 2.49 -5.11 9.36
CA ARG A 276 3.40 -5.41 8.23
C ARG A 276 4.05 -6.78 8.40
N ALA A 277 4.24 -7.51 7.32
CA ALA A 277 4.88 -8.82 7.42
C ALA A 277 6.36 -8.70 7.79
N VAL A 278 7.12 -7.81 7.14
CA VAL A 278 8.53 -7.57 7.42
C VAL A 278 8.82 -6.07 7.46
N VAL A 279 9.53 -5.63 8.49
CA VAL A 279 9.99 -4.24 8.66
C VAL A 279 11.50 -4.21 8.75
N VAL A 280 12.14 -3.38 7.94
CA VAL A 280 13.60 -3.21 7.92
C VAL A 280 13.96 -1.74 8.06
N THR A 281 14.70 -1.37 9.09
CA THR A 281 15.08 0.02 9.33
C THR A 281 16.56 0.16 9.67
N GLY A 282 17.22 1.21 9.13
CA GLY A 282 18.62 1.57 9.45
C GLY A 282 19.64 0.48 9.13
N SER A 283 19.32 -0.47 8.26
CA SER A 283 20.09 -1.70 8.02
C SER A 283 20.79 -1.67 6.66
N GLU A 284 21.74 -2.59 6.47
CA GLU A 284 22.56 -2.74 5.26
C GLU A 284 22.62 -4.21 4.82
N ASN A 285 22.54 -4.47 3.51
CA ASN A 285 22.54 -5.82 2.92
C ASN A 285 21.48 -6.74 3.52
N VAL A 286 20.22 -6.26 3.63
CA VAL A 286 19.09 -7.07 4.08
C VAL A 286 18.26 -7.48 2.88
N VAL A 287 18.08 -8.79 2.68
CA VAL A 287 17.33 -9.33 1.54
C VAL A 287 16.19 -10.23 2.03
N VAL A 288 14.98 -9.94 1.56
CA VAL A 288 13.80 -10.81 1.70
C VAL A 288 13.61 -11.51 0.36
N SER A 289 13.76 -12.85 0.32
CA SER A 289 13.77 -13.60 -0.94
C SER A 289 12.93 -14.87 -0.91
N GLY A 290 12.27 -15.20 -2.02
CA GLY A 290 11.50 -16.43 -2.17
C GLY A 290 10.32 -16.58 -1.20
N CYS A 291 9.91 -15.52 -0.53
CA CYS A 291 8.87 -15.57 0.50
C CYS A 291 7.47 -15.49 -0.11
N HIS A 292 6.52 -16.18 0.52
CA HIS A 292 5.09 -16.03 0.27
C HIS A 292 4.46 -15.19 1.39
N ILE A 293 4.05 -13.96 1.07
CA ILE A 293 3.52 -13.00 2.04
C ILE A 293 2.09 -12.64 1.65
N HIS A 294 1.13 -12.85 2.55
CA HIS A 294 -0.26 -12.54 2.26
C HIS A 294 -1.14 -12.33 3.50
N ASP A 295 -2.31 -11.73 3.31
CA ASP A 295 -3.28 -11.46 4.37
C ASP A 295 -2.67 -10.63 5.50
N THR A 296 -2.10 -9.46 5.16
CA THR A 296 -1.56 -8.52 6.14
C THR A 296 -2.51 -7.34 6.35
N GLY A 297 -2.54 -6.81 7.56
CA GLY A 297 -3.35 -5.62 7.89
C GLY A 297 -2.83 -4.33 7.27
N ASP A 298 -1.51 -4.22 7.18
CA ASP A 298 -0.78 -3.12 6.54
C ASP A 298 0.08 -3.66 5.39
N ALA A 299 1.30 -3.15 5.19
CA ALA A 299 2.18 -3.52 4.08
C ALA A 299 2.70 -4.97 4.15
N GLY A 300 3.18 -5.48 3.02
CA GLY A 300 3.97 -6.69 2.97
C GLY A 300 5.36 -6.46 3.57
N VAL A 301 6.24 -5.80 2.83
CA VAL A 301 7.61 -5.46 3.26
C VAL A 301 7.79 -3.95 3.26
N ASP A 302 8.22 -3.38 4.38
CA ASP A 302 8.47 -1.93 4.56
C ASP A 302 9.94 -1.71 4.93
N MET A 303 10.72 -1.08 4.03
CA MET A 303 12.15 -0.83 4.21
C MET A 303 12.45 0.67 4.26
N PHE A 304 13.16 1.09 5.32
CA PHE A 304 13.69 2.45 5.48
C PHE A 304 15.19 2.36 5.75
N CYS A 305 16.02 2.40 4.69
CA CYS A 305 17.44 2.09 4.76
C CYS A 305 18.28 2.94 3.80
N GLY A 306 19.58 3.06 4.09
CA GLY A 306 20.51 3.91 3.37
C GLY A 306 20.52 5.35 3.89
N ASP A 307 21.58 6.07 3.60
CA ASP A 307 21.76 7.43 4.07
C ASP A 307 21.65 8.44 2.93
N ARG A 308 20.58 9.20 2.92
CA ARG A 308 20.36 10.25 1.92
C ARG A 308 21.31 11.44 2.05
N LYS A 309 21.87 11.72 3.23
CA LYS A 309 22.83 12.82 3.41
C LYS A 309 24.12 12.58 2.62
N THR A 310 24.56 11.35 2.58
CA THR A 310 25.80 10.94 1.91
C THR A 310 25.56 10.22 0.59
N LEU A 311 24.31 9.89 0.27
CA LEU A 311 23.91 8.99 -0.82
C LEU A 311 24.55 7.60 -0.70
N THR A 312 24.67 7.12 0.55
CA THR A 312 25.19 5.77 0.82
C THR A 312 24.10 4.73 0.65
N SER A 313 24.32 3.80 -0.28
CA SER A 313 23.39 2.71 -0.58
C SER A 313 23.31 1.71 0.58
N ALA A 314 22.11 1.28 0.94
CA ALA A 314 21.89 0.19 1.88
C ALA A 314 22.00 -1.20 1.24
N ASN A 315 21.81 -1.30 -0.06
CA ASN A 315 21.75 -2.59 -0.78
C ASN A 315 20.74 -3.57 -0.14
N CYS A 316 19.57 -3.05 0.30
CA CYS A 316 18.48 -3.84 0.86
C CYS A 316 17.37 -4.02 -0.17
N GLY A 317 16.64 -5.15 -0.12
CA GLY A 317 15.54 -5.32 -1.06
C GLY A 317 14.72 -6.58 -0.91
N VAL A 318 13.76 -6.70 -1.85
CA VAL A 318 12.78 -7.80 -1.92
C VAL A 318 12.91 -8.45 -3.29
N GLU A 319 13.14 -9.76 -3.33
CA GLU A 319 13.30 -10.44 -4.59
C GLU A 319 12.63 -11.82 -4.65
N ASN A 320 12.08 -12.12 -5.82
CA ASN A 320 11.46 -13.43 -6.11
C ASN A 320 10.37 -13.83 -5.09
N CYS A 321 9.71 -12.84 -4.49
CA CYS A 321 8.63 -13.05 -3.53
C CYS A 321 7.27 -13.04 -4.22
N HIS A 322 6.31 -13.78 -3.63
CA HIS A 322 4.91 -13.71 -3.97
C HIS A 322 4.17 -12.96 -2.86
N ILE A 323 3.67 -11.73 -3.14
CA ILE A 323 3.05 -10.86 -2.13
C ILE A 323 1.68 -10.40 -2.61
N HIS A 324 0.63 -10.70 -1.84
CA HIS A 324 -0.75 -10.39 -2.22
C HIS A 324 -1.69 -10.24 -1.00
N HIS A 325 -2.89 -9.70 -1.23
CA HIS A 325 -3.91 -9.52 -0.19
C HIS A 325 -3.37 -8.78 1.05
N VAL A 326 -2.58 -7.73 0.82
CA VAL A 326 -2.08 -6.84 1.88
C VAL A 326 -3.04 -5.68 2.14
N ALA A 327 -2.78 -4.90 3.18
CA ALA A 327 -3.55 -3.71 3.53
C ALA A 327 -5.03 -3.99 3.87
N ALA A 328 -5.31 -5.07 4.60
CA ALA A 328 -6.67 -5.42 4.99
C ALA A 328 -7.33 -4.38 5.91
N TRP A 329 -6.55 -3.67 6.73
CA TRP A 329 -7.02 -2.68 7.70
C TRP A 329 -6.69 -1.24 7.30
N ASN A 330 -5.46 -0.97 6.91
CA ASN A 330 -5.05 0.32 6.40
C ASN A 330 -5.03 0.26 4.87
N ARG A 331 -6.16 0.62 4.26
CA ARG A 331 -6.45 0.40 2.83
C ARG A 331 -5.67 1.31 1.86
N CYS A 332 -4.76 2.16 2.35
CA CYS A 332 -3.98 3.07 1.51
C CYS A 332 -2.53 3.21 2.00
N TYR A 333 -1.61 3.46 1.09
CA TYR A 333 -0.17 3.67 1.34
C TYR A 333 0.52 2.55 2.13
N GLN A 334 -0.06 1.34 2.09
CA GLN A 334 0.50 0.11 2.67
C GLN A 334 0.62 -0.95 1.56
N PRO A 335 1.64 -0.85 0.71
CA PRO A 335 1.79 -1.71 -0.46
C PRO A 335 2.39 -3.08 -0.11
N PRO A 336 2.36 -4.03 -1.05
CA PRO A 336 3.21 -5.21 -1.01
C PRO A 336 4.67 -4.91 -0.73
N VAL A 337 5.25 -3.87 -1.37
CA VAL A 337 6.64 -3.46 -1.15
C VAL A 337 6.73 -1.94 -1.01
N LYS A 338 7.32 -1.49 0.09
CA LYS A 338 7.60 -0.07 0.35
C LYS A 338 9.09 0.14 0.57
N LEU A 339 9.70 1.03 -0.23
CA LEU A 339 11.12 1.29 -0.26
C LEU A 339 11.39 2.78 0.00
N THR A 340 12.05 3.10 1.10
CA THR A 340 12.41 4.48 1.43
C THR A 340 13.90 4.57 1.76
N GLY A 341 14.64 5.45 1.08
CA GLY A 341 16.06 5.68 1.37
C GLY A 341 16.97 5.66 0.15
N VAL A 342 18.06 4.89 0.18
CA VAL A 342 19.08 4.89 -0.88
C VAL A 342 19.50 3.47 -1.26
N GLY A 343 19.48 3.16 -2.57
CA GLY A 343 20.00 1.91 -3.11
C GLY A 343 19.20 0.68 -2.70
N LEU A 344 17.86 0.82 -2.71
CA LEU A 344 16.93 -0.27 -2.41
C LEU A 344 16.40 -0.90 -3.69
N PHE A 345 15.88 -2.13 -3.60
CA PHE A 345 15.35 -2.80 -4.78
C PHE A 345 14.12 -3.68 -4.52
N ALA A 346 13.27 -3.82 -5.56
CA ALA A 346 12.22 -4.81 -5.68
C ALA A 346 12.37 -5.52 -7.03
N ARG A 347 12.73 -6.81 -7.05
CA ARG A 347 13.10 -7.53 -8.27
C ARG A 347 12.43 -8.89 -8.40
N GLY A 348 11.88 -9.19 -9.57
CA GLY A 348 11.35 -10.51 -9.89
C GLY A 348 10.17 -10.95 -9.04
N ASN A 349 9.45 -10.03 -8.41
CA ASN A 349 8.35 -10.34 -7.52
C ASN A 349 7.03 -10.49 -8.28
N LEU A 350 6.12 -11.28 -7.73
CA LEU A 350 4.72 -11.37 -8.12
C LEU A 350 3.87 -10.59 -7.10
N LEU A 351 3.30 -9.44 -7.51
CA LEU A 351 2.59 -8.51 -6.63
C LEU A 351 1.16 -8.30 -7.13
N HIS A 352 0.15 -8.67 -6.33
CA HIS A 352 -1.24 -8.56 -6.79
C HIS A 352 -2.27 -8.50 -5.65
N ASP A 353 -3.53 -8.28 -6.02
CA ASP A 353 -4.69 -8.26 -5.13
C ASP A 353 -4.51 -7.37 -3.90
N CYS A 354 -4.36 -6.07 -4.14
CA CYS A 354 -4.31 -5.10 -3.06
C CYS A 354 -5.15 -3.84 -3.37
N PRO A 355 -5.63 -3.15 -2.33
CA PRO A 355 -6.56 -2.03 -2.50
C PRO A 355 -5.90 -0.78 -3.08
N HIS A 356 -4.59 -0.62 -2.91
CA HIS A 356 -3.81 0.54 -3.32
C HIS A 356 -2.58 0.10 -4.15
N SER A 357 -1.51 0.88 -4.17
CA SER A 357 -0.28 0.61 -4.93
C SER A 357 0.37 -0.73 -4.58
N ALA A 358 1.06 -1.34 -5.54
CA ALA A 358 1.91 -2.50 -5.31
C ALA A 358 3.29 -2.12 -4.77
N VAL A 359 3.86 -1.04 -5.31
CA VAL A 359 5.16 -0.53 -4.87
C VAL A 359 5.04 0.96 -4.58
N LEU A 360 5.45 1.36 -3.37
CA LEU A 360 5.70 2.75 -3.02
C LEU A 360 7.20 2.94 -2.83
N TYR A 361 7.75 4.01 -3.43
CA TYR A 361 9.17 4.30 -3.24
C TYR A 361 9.42 5.78 -2.97
N GLY A 362 10.52 6.06 -2.26
CA GLY A 362 10.95 7.40 -1.96
C GLY A 362 12.43 7.47 -1.63
N GLY A 363 13.18 8.33 -2.33
CA GLY A 363 14.62 8.48 -2.16
C GLY A 363 15.40 8.28 -3.43
N ASN A 364 16.60 7.71 -3.34
CA ASN A 364 17.58 7.73 -4.40
C ASN A 364 18.06 6.34 -4.79
N GLU A 365 18.32 6.13 -6.08
CA GLU A 365 18.90 4.88 -6.60
C GLU A 365 18.10 3.63 -6.24
N ILE A 366 16.77 3.76 -6.31
CA ILE A 366 15.85 2.67 -6.08
C ILE A 366 15.55 1.97 -7.41
N HIS A 367 15.64 0.64 -7.40
CA HIS A 367 15.44 -0.21 -8.56
C HIS A 367 14.21 -1.09 -8.43
N ILE A 368 13.23 -0.92 -9.31
CA ILE A 368 12.00 -1.71 -9.38
C ILE A 368 12.01 -2.45 -10.69
N GLU A 369 12.42 -3.73 -10.67
CA GLU A 369 12.84 -4.42 -11.89
C GLU A 369 12.22 -5.82 -12.02
N ASN A 370 11.74 -6.13 -13.22
CA ASN A 370 11.27 -7.48 -13.60
C ASN A 370 10.15 -8.03 -12.71
N ASN A 371 9.30 -7.18 -12.13
CA ASN A 371 8.15 -7.62 -11.36
C ASN A 371 6.92 -7.84 -12.27
N GLU A 372 6.06 -8.80 -11.92
CA GLU A 372 4.71 -8.90 -12.47
C GLU A 372 3.73 -8.27 -11.46
N ILE A 373 2.93 -7.30 -11.91
CA ILE A 373 2.03 -6.50 -11.06
C ILE A 373 0.63 -6.48 -11.69
N TYR A 374 -0.39 -6.97 -10.97
CA TYR A 374 -1.76 -6.97 -11.47
C TYR A 374 -2.81 -6.94 -10.35
N ARG A 375 -4.05 -6.59 -10.69
CA ARG A 375 -5.16 -6.43 -9.73
C ARG A 375 -4.74 -5.64 -8.48
N VAL A 376 -4.08 -4.52 -8.72
CA VAL A 376 -3.72 -3.53 -7.69
C VAL A 376 -4.51 -2.24 -7.92
N VAL A 377 -4.55 -1.35 -6.93
CA VAL A 377 -5.43 -0.16 -6.91
C VAL A 377 -6.91 -0.57 -7.05
N GLN A 378 -7.33 -1.64 -6.37
CA GLN A 378 -8.65 -2.25 -6.53
C GLN A 378 -9.77 -1.51 -5.77
N GLU A 379 -9.42 -0.64 -4.84
CA GLU A 379 -10.42 0.08 -4.01
C GLU A 379 -10.18 1.58 -3.98
N THR A 380 -8.99 2.04 -4.27
CA THR A 380 -8.61 3.45 -4.30
C THR A 380 -8.62 4.03 -5.71
N GLY A 381 -8.63 5.35 -5.81
CA GLY A 381 -8.43 6.10 -7.06
C GLY A 381 -7.33 7.13 -6.88
N ASP A 382 -6.91 7.81 -7.96
CA ASP A 382 -5.77 8.73 -7.96
C ASP A 382 -4.51 8.09 -7.36
N ALA A 383 -4.23 6.89 -7.82
CA ALA A 383 -3.13 6.05 -7.34
C ALA A 383 -2.52 5.23 -8.48
N GLY A 384 -1.26 4.89 -8.37
CA GLY A 384 -0.53 4.09 -9.35
C GLY A 384 -0.13 2.71 -8.83
N ALA A 385 0.05 1.75 -9.74
CA ALA A 385 0.60 0.45 -9.37
C ALA A 385 2.00 0.60 -8.76
N ILE A 386 2.83 1.47 -9.33
CA ILE A 386 4.11 1.93 -8.78
C ILE A 386 3.99 3.45 -8.58
N TYR A 387 4.22 3.95 -7.38
CA TYR A 387 3.98 5.35 -7.02
C TYR A 387 5.14 5.98 -6.27
N ALA A 388 5.47 7.21 -6.63
CA ALA A 388 6.30 8.13 -5.87
C ALA A 388 5.91 9.59 -6.17
N GLY A 389 6.21 10.51 -5.25
CA GLY A 389 5.89 11.92 -5.48
C GLY A 389 6.51 12.92 -4.51
N ARG A 390 6.49 14.18 -4.95
CA ARG A 390 6.78 15.39 -4.17
C ARG A 390 8.22 15.59 -3.72
N ASP A 391 9.22 15.23 -4.55
CA ASP A 391 10.60 15.58 -4.22
C ASP A 391 11.50 15.64 -5.46
N TYR A 392 12.10 16.78 -5.76
CA TYR A 392 13.04 16.96 -6.87
C TYR A 392 14.37 16.23 -6.65
N THR A 393 14.73 15.95 -5.39
CA THR A 393 16.01 15.33 -5.04
C THR A 393 15.99 13.80 -5.15
N TRP A 394 14.82 13.19 -5.40
CA TRP A 394 14.72 11.75 -5.61
C TRP A 394 15.19 11.38 -7.01
N ARG A 395 16.46 11.10 -7.15
CA ARG A 395 17.16 10.84 -8.43
C ARG A 395 17.80 9.47 -8.48
N GLY A 396 18.12 9.02 -9.69
CA GLY A 396 18.73 7.70 -9.92
C GLY A 396 17.77 6.53 -9.81
N ASN A 397 16.45 6.78 -9.75
CA ASN A 397 15.44 5.75 -9.64
C ASN A 397 15.12 5.12 -10.99
N VAL A 398 15.00 3.78 -11.02
CA VAL A 398 14.78 2.99 -12.23
C VAL A 398 13.59 2.06 -12.06
N VAL A 399 12.65 2.12 -13.01
CA VAL A 399 11.52 1.20 -13.14
C VAL A 399 11.70 0.48 -14.48
N ALA A 400 12.15 -0.78 -14.47
CA ALA A 400 12.56 -1.46 -15.69
C ALA A 400 12.12 -2.92 -15.79
N GLY A 401 11.75 -3.35 -16.99
CA GLY A 401 11.44 -4.75 -17.27
C GLY A 401 10.19 -5.28 -16.59
N ASN A 402 9.35 -4.42 -15.98
CA ASN A 402 8.15 -4.87 -15.27
C ASN A 402 7.02 -5.19 -16.25
N PHE A 403 6.20 -6.16 -15.89
CA PHE A 403 4.93 -6.45 -16.55
C PHE A 403 3.78 -5.98 -15.66
N VAL A 404 3.09 -4.92 -16.08
CA VAL A 404 2.00 -4.29 -15.32
C VAL A 404 0.70 -4.43 -16.11
N HIS A 405 -0.32 -5.05 -15.52
CA HIS A 405 -1.57 -5.30 -16.23
C HIS A 405 -2.81 -5.36 -15.33
N HIS A 406 -3.98 -5.10 -15.90
CA HIS A 406 -5.26 -5.16 -15.19
C HIS A 406 -5.24 -4.39 -13.86
N VAL A 407 -4.84 -3.12 -13.93
CA VAL A 407 -4.74 -2.21 -12.78
C VAL A 407 -5.99 -1.36 -12.68
N GLY A 408 -6.47 -1.17 -11.46
CA GLY A 408 -7.47 -0.15 -11.13
C GLY A 408 -8.85 -0.67 -10.79
N SER A 409 -9.60 0.20 -10.11
CA SER A 409 -10.98 -0.02 -9.68
C SER A 409 -12.02 0.71 -10.54
N GLY A 410 -11.59 1.62 -11.42
CA GLY A 410 -12.47 2.55 -12.12
C GLY A 410 -13.07 3.66 -11.23
N ILE A 411 -12.53 3.86 -10.03
CA ILE A 411 -13.01 4.83 -9.04
C ILE A 411 -12.21 6.14 -9.13
N GLY A 412 -12.86 7.25 -8.84
CA GLY A 412 -12.24 8.57 -8.68
C GLY A 412 -11.56 9.09 -9.95
N MET A 413 -10.40 9.71 -9.81
CA MET A 413 -9.63 10.32 -10.91
C MET A 413 -8.87 9.31 -11.77
N GLY A 414 -9.12 8.02 -11.59
CA GLY A 414 -8.51 6.96 -12.36
C GLY A 414 -7.25 6.39 -11.73
N THR A 415 -6.56 5.55 -12.49
CA THR A 415 -5.42 4.77 -12.02
C THR A 415 -4.27 4.85 -13.00
N MET A 416 -3.06 4.70 -12.49
CA MET A 416 -1.82 4.79 -13.28
C MET A 416 -1.02 3.49 -13.15
N GLY A 417 -0.22 3.20 -14.15
CA GLY A 417 0.79 2.14 -14.07
C GLY A 417 1.97 2.59 -13.22
N VAL A 418 2.78 3.51 -13.75
CA VAL A 418 3.80 4.22 -12.98
C VAL A 418 3.35 5.66 -12.79
N TYR A 419 3.14 6.05 -11.55
CA TYR A 419 2.67 7.38 -11.18
C TYR A 419 3.81 8.19 -10.56
N ASN A 420 4.38 9.08 -11.36
CA ASN A 420 5.32 10.09 -10.88
C ASN A 420 4.51 11.34 -10.56
N ASP A 421 4.10 11.46 -9.28
CA ASP A 421 3.17 12.47 -8.82
C ASP A 421 3.87 13.76 -8.39
N ASP A 422 3.13 14.85 -8.42
CA ASP A 422 3.46 16.15 -7.81
C ASP A 422 4.93 16.58 -8.01
N CYS A 423 5.32 16.75 -9.27
CA CYS A 423 6.65 17.21 -9.68
C CYS A 423 7.82 16.30 -9.29
N LEU A 424 7.56 15.03 -8.93
CA LEU A 424 8.64 14.05 -8.89
C LEU A 424 9.42 14.12 -10.21
N SER A 425 10.72 13.89 -10.17
CA SER A 425 11.59 14.13 -11.32
C SER A 425 12.68 13.07 -11.47
N GLY A 426 13.19 12.87 -12.69
CA GLY A 426 14.38 12.08 -12.95
C GLY A 426 14.21 10.56 -12.89
N THR A 427 12.98 10.03 -12.87
CA THR A 427 12.74 8.59 -12.94
C THR A 427 12.99 8.06 -14.36
N VAL A 428 13.72 6.96 -14.46
CA VAL A 428 13.95 6.20 -15.69
C VAL A 428 12.97 5.03 -15.75
N MET A 429 12.08 5.03 -16.74
CA MET A 429 11.08 3.98 -16.99
C MET A 429 11.39 3.31 -18.33
N ARG A 430 11.94 2.11 -18.32
CA ARG A 430 12.39 1.46 -19.54
C ARG A 430 12.08 -0.03 -19.60
N ASP A 431 11.95 -0.54 -20.80
CA ASP A 431 11.79 -1.98 -21.07
C ASP A 431 10.55 -2.60 -20.40
N ASN A 432 9.57 -1.80 -19.94
CA ASN A 432 8.37 -2.30 -19.29
C ASN A 432 7.31 -2.69 -20.32
N VAL A 433 6.46 -3.63 -19.94
CA VAL A 433 5.26 -4.01 -20.70
C VAL A 433 4.02 -3.63 -19.88
N PHE A 434 3.15 -2.81 -20.45
CA PHE A 434 1.85 -2.44 -19.87
C PHE A 434 0.72 -3.01 -20.73
N TYR A 435 -0.25 -3.65 -20.07
CA TYR A 435 -1.42 -4.20 -20.77
C TYR A 435 -2.71 -3.85 -20.02
N LYS A 436 -3.62 -3.15 -20.72
CA LYS A 436 -4.89 -2.68 -20.15
C LYS A 436 -4.72 -1.86 -18.87
N VAL A 437 -3.84 -0.89 -18.91
CA VAL A 437 -3.59 0.06 -17.81
C VAL A 437 -4.03 1.44 -18.25
N GLN A 438 -4.89 2.08 -17.48
CA GLN A 438 -5.21 3.49 -17.66
C GLN A 438 -3.99 4.33 -17.27
N ARG A 439 -3.59 5.31 -18.13
CA ARG A 439 -2.41 6.17 -17.86
C ARG A 439 -1.17 5.36 -17.49
N ALA A 440 -0.70 4.51 -18.39
CA ALA A 440 0.36 3.54 -18.05
C ALA A 440 1.62 4.21 -17.49
N LEU A 441 2.09 5.33 -18.08
CA LEU A 441 3.15 6.18 -17.54
C LEU A 441 2.59 7.58 -17.33
N PHE A 442 2.54 8.04 -16.08
CA PHE A 442 2.06 9.38 -15.74
C PHE A 442 3.19 10.24 -15.18
N LEU A 443 3.43 11.39 -15.83
CA LEU A 443 4.51 12.35 -15.53
C LEU A 443 3.88 13.64 -15.03
N GLY A 444 3.70 13.75 -13.69
CA GLY A 444 2.98 14.83 -13.03
C GLY A 444 3.81 16.09 -12.82
N GLY A 445 4.13 16.84 -13.87
CA GLY A 445 4.76 18.16 -13.79
C GLY A 445 6.23 18.20 -13.44
N GLY A 446 6.92 17.05 -13.38
CA GLY A 446 8.34 16.96 -13.11
C GLY A 446 9.23 17.16 -14.32
N VAL A 447 10.53 17.07 -14.12
CA VAL A 447 11.56 17.22 -15.15
C VAL A 447 12.47 15.99 -15.26
N ASP A 448 13.18 15.89 -16.38
CA ASP A 448 14.26 14.91 -16.62
C ASP A 448 13.80 13.45 -16.58
N PHE A 449 12.54 13.18 -16.97
CA PHE A 449 12.04 11.82 -17.11
C PHE A 449 12.62 11.12 -18.34
N VAL A 450 12.76 9.80 -18.24
CA VAL A 450 13.11 8.95 -19.37
C VAL A 450 12.08 7.85 -19.51
N CYS A 451 11.40 7.80 -20.66
CA CYS A 451 10.48 6.73 -21.05
C CYS A 451 11.06 6.06 -22.32
N ASP A 452 11.77 4.95 -22.14
CA ASP A 452 12.53 4.33 -23.24
C ASP A 452 12.17 2.86 -23.42
N ASN A 453 11.94 2.45 -24.67
CA ASN A 453 11.72 1.05 -25.05
C ASN A 453 10.58 0.33 -24.28
N ASN A 454 9.51 1.05 -23.89
CA ASN A 454 8.34 0.42 -23.28
C ASN A 454 7.36 -0.07 -24.33
N ILE A 455 6.62 -1.14 -24.03
CA ILE A 455 5.53 -1.67 -24.83
C ILE A 455 4.21 -1.38 -24.09
N LEU A 456 3.32 -0.60 -24.73
CA LEU A 456 2.07 -0.14 -24.16
C LEU A 456 0.89 -0.68 -24.99
N ILE A 457 0.18 -1.67 -24.43
CA ILE A 457 -0.85 -2.44 -25.11
C ILE A 457 -2.21 -2.06 -24.53
N GLU A 458 -3.10 -1.49 -25.34
CA GLU A 458 -4.45 -1.08 -24.95
C GLU A 458 -4.46 -0.17 -23.70
N CYS A 459 -3.51 0.76 -23.60
CA CYS A 459 -3.39 1.74 -22.52
C CYS A 459 -3.98 3.10 -22.95
N THR A 460 -4.75 3.77 -22.07
CA THR A 460 -5.50 4.98 -22.43
C THR A 460 -5.32 6.13 -21.44
N PRO A 461 -4.38 7.08 -21.64
CA PRO A 461 -3.29 7.03 -22.64
C PRO A 461 -2.13 6.12 -22.20
N GLY A 462 -1.24 5.83 -23.14
CA GLY A 462 0.01 5.13 -22.83
C GLY A 462 0.94 5.98 -21.97
N ILE A 463 1.19 7.23 -22.36
CA ILE A 463 2.00 8.19 -21.61
C ILE A 463 1.20 9.49 -21.44
N GLU A 464 1.04 9.97 -20.23
CA GLU A 464 0.44 11.29 -19.95
C GLU A 464 1.44 12.19 -19.26
N ILE A 465 1.54 13.43 -19.75
CA ILE A 465 2.42 14.46 -19.22
C ILE A 465 1.55 15.66 -18.87
N ASP A 466 1.61 16.13 -17.64
CA ASP A 466 0.93 17.36 -17.26
C ASP A 466 1.92 18.47 -16.87
N GLY A 467 1.45 19.71 -16.95
CA GLY A 467 2.23 20.90 -16.67
C GLY A 467 2.02 21.45 -15.27
N ARG A 468 1.70 20.62 -14.25
CA ARG A 468 1.42 21.12 -12.89
C ARG A 468 2.55 21.92 -12.26
N GLY A 469 3.81 21.69 -12.65
CA GLY A 469 4.97 22.46 -12.20
C GLY A 469 4.97 23.93 -12.60
N GLN A 470 4.17 24.30 -13.60
CA GLN A 470 3.97 25.67 -14.08
C GLN A 470 2.49 26.09 -14.12
N ASN A 471 1.61 25.36 -13.46
CA ASN A 471 0.18 25.66 -13.40
C ASN A 471 -0.08 26.82 -12.42
N ASP A 472 -0.87 27.82 -12.82
CA ASP A 472 -1.18 29.00 -12.00
C ASP A 472 -2.26 28.78 -10.95
N HIS A 473 -2.90 27.63 -10.90
CA HIS A 473 -3.85 27.31 -9.84
C HIS A 473 -3.18 27.32 -8.47
N ASP A 474 -3.81 27.95 -7.50
CA ASP A 474 -3.27 28.19 -6.15
C ASP A 474 -2.67 26.95 -5.48
N VAL A 475 -3.28 25.79 -5.66
CA VAL A 475 -2.79 24.52 -5.07
C VAL A 475 -1.39 24.19 -5.59
N TRP A 476 -1.21 24.21 -6.91
CA TRP A 476 0.07 23.89 -7.55
C TRP A 476 1.12 24.96 -7.33
N ARG A 477 0.71 26.24 -7.38
CA ARG A 477 1.62 27.36 -7.09
C ARG A 477 2.15 27.28 -5.66
N LYS A 478 1.30 27.06 -4.66
CA LYS A 478 1.72 26.90 -3.26
C LYS A 478 2.61 25.68 -3.07
N MET A 479 2.32 24.58 -3.77
CA MET A 479 3.17 23.40 -3.73
C MET A 479 4.57 23.69 -4.27
N VAL A 480 4.70 24.25 -5.47
CA VAL A 480 5.99 24.50 -6.13
C VAL A 480 6.79 25.58 -5.39
N THR A 481 6.16 26.72 -5.03
CA THR A 481 6.86 27.86 -4.41
C THR A 481 7.09 27.73 -2.91
N GLY A 482 6.40 26.81 -2.25
CA GLY A 482 6.54 26.50 -0.83
C GLY A 482 7.12 25.10 -0.62
N TYR A 483 6.25 24.11 -0.51
CA TYR A 483 6.62 22.75 -0.12
C TYR A 483 7.80 22.14 -0.91
N MET A 484 7.76 22.18 -2.25
CA MET A 484 8.80 21.60 -3.09
C MET A 484 10.13 22.37 -3.00
N ARG A 485 10.06 23.71 -2.95
CA ARG A 485 11.24 24.57 -2.75
C ARG A 485 11.89 24.31 -1.40
N ASP A 486 11.09 24.29 -0.34
CA ASP A 486 11.59 24.16 1.03
C ASP A 486 12.24 22.78 1.26
N ARG A 487 11.69 21.73 0.63
CA ARG A 487 12.35 20.42 0.57
C ARG A 487 13.64 20.45 -0.24
N PHE A 488 13.63 21.08 -1.41
CA PHE A 488 14.81 21.14 -2.27
C PHE A 488 16.01 21.82 -1.59
N TYR A 489 15.76 22.86 -0.79
CA TYR A 489 16.80 23.59 -0.07
C TYR A 489 16.97 23.18 1.40
N HIS A 490 16.32 22.13 1.86
CA HIS A 490 16.35 21.72 3.27
C HIS A 490 15.88 22.80 4.26
N ILE A 491 14.86 23.58 3.91
CA ILE A 491 14.33 24.65 4.75
C ILE A 491 13.25 24.15 5.70
N ASP A 492 12.46 23.16 5.27
CA ASP A 492 11.29 22.67 5.98
C ASP A 492 11.59 21.79 7.19
N GLY A 493 12.85 21.36 7.36
CA GLY A 493 13.27 20.42 8.40
C GLY A 493 12.78 18.98 8.22
N ASN A 494 11.98 18.71 7.18
CA ASN A 494 11.45 17.37 6.87
C ASN A 494 12.35 16.56 5.92
N THR A 495 13.37 17.20 5.37
CA THR A 495 14.39 16.56 4.53
C THR A 495 15.76 16.77 5.13
N ASP A 496 16.62 15.79 4.97
CA ASP A 496 18.00 15.86 5.47
C ASP A 496 19.00 16.36 4.42
N VAL A 497 18.51 16.82 3.24
CA VAL A 497 19.36 17.03 2.07
C VAL A 497 19.00 18.31 1.32
N SER A 498 20.02 18.95 0.71
CA SER A 498 19.83 20.04 -0.23
C SER A 498 20.16 19.58 -1.66
N GLY A 499 19.23 19.79 -2.59
CA GLY A 499 19.44 19.52 -4.01
C GLY A 499 20.45 20.46 -4.67
N ALA A 500 20.70 21.63 -4.07
CA ALA A 500 21.63 22.64 -4.57
C ALA A 500 23.08 22.45 -4.10
N GLU A 501 23.34 21.48 -3.23
CA GLU A 501 24.64 21.26 -2.61
C GLU A 501 25.17 19.84 -2.80
N PRO A 502 26.51 19.60 -2.65
CA PRO A 502 27.03 18.24 -2.57
C PRO A 502 26.46 17.44 -1.40
N PRO A 503 26.25 16.13 -1.55
CA PRO A 503 26.63 15.31 -2.72
C PRO A 503 25.66 15.40 -3.91
N TYR A 504 24.45 15.98 -3.74
CA TYR A 504 23.37 15.93 -4.73
C TYR A 504 23.73 16.62 -6.04
N ILE A 505 24.07 17.91 -6.00
CA ILE A 505 24.38 18.68 -7.21
C ILE A 505 25.63 18.13 -7.96
N THR A 506 26.50 17.42 -7.25
CA THR A 506 27.67 16.76 -7.85
C THR A 506 27.29 15.46 -8.54
N LYS A 507 26.44 14.66 -7.91
CA LYS A 507 26.03 13.34 -8.44
C LYS A 507 24.93 13.46 -9.50
N TYR A 508 24.04 14.44 -9.33
CA TYR A 508 22.90 14.73 -10.19
C TYR A 508 22.96 16.18 -10.70
N PRO A 509 23.87 16.49 -11.65
CA PRO A 509 24.12 17.86 -12.09
C PRO A 509 22.89 18.52 -12.75
N GLU A 510 21.91 17.76 -13.21
CA GLU A 510 20.62 18.23 -13.73
C GLU A 510 19.80 18.99 -12.66
N LEU A 511 20.05 18.78 -11.37
CA LEU A 511 19.42 19.53 -10.28
C LEU A 511 19.75 21.03 -10.32
N LYS A 512 20.87 21.40 -10.99
CA LYS A 512 21.20 22.80 -11.21
C LYS A 512 20.10 23.54 -11.95
N LYS A 513 19.38 22.91 -12.85
CA LYS A 513 18.25 23.52 -13.56
C LYS A 513 17.14 23.93 -12.61
N ILE A 514 16.84 23.11 -11.59
CA ILE A 514 15.85 23.42 -10.56
C ILE A 514 16.33 24.59 -9.69
N ASP A 515 17.60 24.59 -9.28
CA ASP A 515 18.22 25.69 -8.54
C ASP A 515 18.15 27.02 -9.33
N ASP A 516 18.46 26.97 -10.62
CA ASP A 516 18.40 28.14 -11.51
C ASP A 516 16.96 28.69 -11.64
N TYR A 517 15.95 27.84 -11.74
CA TYR A 517 14.53 28.26 -11.74
C TYR A 517 14.14 28.98 -10.45
N TYR A 518 14.52 28.44 -9.29
CA TYR A 518 14.21 29.06 -8.01
C TYR A 518 14.95 30.37 -7.77
N ARG A 519 16.21 30.49 -8.26
CA ARG A 519 17.02 31.73 -8.16
C ARG A 519 16.57 32.81 -9.14
N SER A 520 15.91 32.46 -10.22
CA SER A 520 15.50 33.41 -11.25
C SER A 520 14.19 34.13 -10.94
N SER A 521 13.35 33.62 -10.05
CA SER A 521 12.03 34.15 -9.76
C SER A 521 11.53 33.73 -8.39
N ASP A 522 10.78 34.61 -7.71
CA ASP A 522 10.06 34.32 -6.47
C ASP A 522 8.88 33.36 -6.72
N ALA A 523 8.40 33.30 -7.94
CA ALA A 523 7.29 32.41 -8.36
C ALA A 523 7.70 31.65 -9.62
N PRO A 524 8.64 30.70 -9.52
CA PRO A 524 9.17 30.00 -10.68
C PRO A 524 8.08 29.18 -11.38
N HIS A 525 8.15 29.18 -12.70
CA HIS A 525 7.43 28.25 -13.56
C HIS A 525 8.44 27.18 -13.99
N ILE A 526 8.22 25.94 -13.58
CA ILE A 526 9.11 24.82 -13.90
C ILE A 526 8.48 23.96 -14.99
N PRO A 527 8.84 24.22 -16.27
CA PRO A 527 8.28 23.47 -17.39
C PRO A 527 8.69 22.00 -17.33
N PRO A 528 7.77 21.06 -17.63
CA PRO A 528 8.08 19.65 -17.62
C PRO A 528 9.10 19.28 -18.69
N SER A 529 9.89 18.22 -18.44
CA SER A 529 10.78 17.69 -19.45
C SER A 529 10.89 16.18 -19.41
N ALA A 530 10.95 15.57 -20.60
CA ALA A 530 11.08 14.12 -20.75
C ALA A 530 11.78 13.73 -22.06
N ARG A 531 12.52 12.62 -22.01
CA ARG A 531 12.96 11.89 -23.18
C ARG A 531 12.07 10.66 -23.36
N ILE A 532 11.36 10.58 -24.50
CA ILE A 532 10.35 9.56 -24.82
C ILE A 532 10.79 8.89 -26.11
N THR A 533 11.49 7.77 -26.00
CA THR A 533 12.19 7.17 -27.13
C THR A 533 11.90 5.68 -27.27
N ASN A 534 11.87 5.18 -28.50
CA ASN A 534 11.76 3.76 -28.84
C ASN A 534 10.51 3.04 -28.29
N ASN A 535 9.49 3.74 -27.80
CA ASN A 535 8.30 3.10 -27.24
C ASN A 535 7.39 2.55 -28.35
N ILE A 536 6.74 1.42 -28.07
CA ILE A 536 5.81 0.74 -28.98
C ILE A 536 4.39 0.85 -28.41
N PHE A 537 3.47 1.41 -29.20
CA PHE A 537 2.06 1.53 -28.86
C PHE A 537 1.24 0.52 -29.67
N VAL A 538 0.51 -0.36 -28.97
CA VAL A 538 -0.46 -1.26 -29.56
C VAL A 538 -1.85 -0.76 -29.19
N VAL A 539 -2.47 -0.03 -30.11
CA VAL A 539 -3.75 0.65 -29.91
C VAL A 539 -4.89 -0.32 -30.26
N ASN A 540 -5.90 -0.37 -29.40
CA ASN A 540 -7.12 -1.10 -29.71
C ASN A 540 -7.89 -0.39 -30.85
N PRO A 541 -8.11 -1.03 -32.01
CA PRO A 541 -8.76 -0.40 -33.15
C PRO A 541 -10.23 -0.03 -32.88
N ASP A 542 -10.85 -0.64 -31.86
CA ASP A 542 -12.25 -0.36 -31.50
C ASP A 542 -12.37 0.84 -30.53
N ASN A 543 -11.25 1.45 -30.10
CA ASN A 543 -11.21 2.65 -29.26
C ASN A 543 -10.46 3.81 -29.96
N PRO A 544 -11.14 4.57 -30.81
CA PRO A 544 -10.51 5.64 -31.59
C PRO A 544 -10.05 6.85 -30.74
N GLU A 545 -10.54 6.98 -29.50
CA GLU A 545 -10.15 8.06 -28.58
C GLU A 545 -8.86 7.72 -27.81
N GLU A 546 -8.34 6.53 -27.98
CA GLU A 546 -7.11 6.10 -27.33
C GLU A 546 -5.93 6.95 -27.81
N GLN A 547 -5.23 7.56 -26.84
CA GLN A 547 -4.10 8.46 -27.10
C GLN A 547 -2.79 7.80 -26.69
N ARG A 548 -1.78 7.88 -27.51
CA ARG A 548 -0.44 7.34 -27.25
C ARG A 548 0.30 8.16 -26.24
N VAL A 549 0.54 9.43 -26.56
CA VAL A 549 1.12 10.45 -25.67
C VAL A 549 0.14 11.60 -25.55
N LYS A 550 -0.25 11.92 -24.32
CA LYS A 550 -1.19 13.01 -24.04
C LYS A 550 -0.52 14.07 -23.20
N PHE A 551 -0.68 15.31 -23.64
CA PHE A 551 -0.27 16.51 -22.88
C PHE A 551 -1.50 17.14 -22.23
N THR A 552 -1.41 17.38 -20.93
CA THR A 552 -2.50 17.97 -20.18
C THR A 552 -1.99 19.15 -19.32
N TRP A 553 -2.89 20.04 -19.00
CA TRP A 553 -2.63 21.32 -18.34
C TRP A 553 -1.55 22.10 -19.11
N ASN A 554 -1.01 23.18 -18.55
CA ASN A 554 -0.05 23.99 -19.27
C ASN A 554 1.33 23.32 -19.38
N THR A 555 1.64 22.71 -20.53
CA THR A 555 2.96 22.12 -20.83
C THR A 555 3.83 23.01 -21.74
N ASP A 556 3.41 24.25 -22.01
CA ASP A 556 4.13 25.20 -22.88
C ASP A 556 5.54 25.48 -22.30
N GLY A 557 6.54 25.58 -23.19
CA GLY A 557 7.93 25.74 -22.77
C GLY A 557 8.60 24.48 -22.23
N GLY A 558 7.88 23.36 -22.14
CA GLY A 558 8.44 22.05 -21.81
C GLY A 558 9.43 21.55 -22.88
N THR A 559 10.35 20.70 -22.49
CA THR A 559 11.34 20.12 -23.41
C THR A 559 11.11 18.62 -23.55
N PHE A 560 10.72 18.18 -24.74
CA PHE A 560 10.39 16.80 -25.02
C PHE A 560 11.21 16.27 -26.21
N GLU A 561 12.09 15.33 -25.96
CA GLU A 561 12.77 14.57 -26.99
C GLU A 561 11.92 13.34 -27.32
N MET A 562 11.35 13.29 -28.54
CA MET A 562 10.45 12.22 -28.96
C MET A 562 10.98 11.56 -30.24
N GLU A 563 11.69 10.44 -30.08
CA GLU A 563 12.34 9.77 -31.21
C GLU A 563 11.98 8.28 -31.27
N ASN A 564 11.84 7.75 -32.49
CA ASN A 564 11.63 6.34 -32.78
C ASN A 564 10.44 5.68 -32.09
N ASN A 565 9.50 6.46 -31.56
CA ASN A 565 8.23 5.92 -31.05
C ASN A 565 7.36 5.48 -32.23
N ARG A 566 6.69 4.33 -32.07
CA ARG A 566 5.93 3.76 -33.19
C ARG A 566 4.68 3.02 -32.76
N ASP A 567 3.71 2.97 -33.65
CA ASP A 567 2.59 2.06 -33.56
C ASP A 567 2.98 0.64 -34.00
N SER A 568 2.30 -0.34 -33.46
CA SER A 568 2.45 -1.74 -33.84
C SER A 568 1.12 -2.48 -33.71
N THR A 569 1.09 -3.72 -34.18
CA THR A 569 -0.01 -4.66 -33.94
C THR A 569 0.39 -5.68 -32.90
N LEU A 570 -0.60 -6.29 -32.26
CA LEU A 570 -0.34 -7.33 -31.27
C LEU A 570 0.49 -8.48 -31.88
N ASP A 571 0.12 -8.98 -33.03
CA ASP A 571 0.85 -10.07 -33.72
C ASP A 571 2.32 -9.74 -33.98
N ALA A 572 2.63 -8.49 -34.28
CA ALA A 572 4.00 -8.06 -34.55
C ALA A 572 4.89 -8.00 -33.30
N ILE A 573 4.31 -7.78 -32.13
CA ILE A 573 5.06 -7.69 -30.88
C ILE A 573 5.15 -9.01 -30.10
N LEU A 574 4.21 -9.97 -30.31
CA LEU A 574 4.20 -11.26 -29.60
C LEU A 574 5.56 -11.97 -29.55
N PRO A 575 6.37 -12.00 -30.63
CA PRO A 575 7.69 -12.63 -30.58
C PRO A 575 8.70 -11.95 -29.65
N SER A 576 8.46 -10.71 -29.24
CA SER A 576 9.33 -9.96 -28.30
C SER A 576 8.91 -10.09 -26.84
N LEU A 577 7.76 -10.72 -26.57
CA LEU A 577 7.21 -10.92 -25.23
C LEU A 577 7.63 -12.27 -24.64
N THR A 578 7.66 -12.35 -23.32
CA THR A 578 7.84 -13.63 -22.62
C THR A 578 6.61 -14.54 -22.79
N ALA A 579 6.78 -15.85 -22.57
CA ALA A 579 5.66 -16.80 -22.62
C ALA A 579 4.54 -16.39 -21.64
N ARG A 580 4.89 -15.98 -20.42
CA ARG A 580 3.93 -15.52 -19.41
C ARG A 580 3.13 -14.30 -19.87
N GLN A 581 3.80 -13.30 -20.46
CA GLN A 581 3.15 -12.12 -21.01
C GLN A 581 2.19 -12.48 -22.15
N CYS A 582 2.62 -13.34 -23.06
CA CYS A 582 1.77 -13.83 -24.15
C CYS A 582 0.52 -14.56 -23.63
N ASP A 583 0.67 -15.42 -22.60
CA ASP A 583 -0.46 -16.17 -22.05
C ASP A 583 -1.49 -15.26 -21.37
N VAL A 584 -1.03 -14.23 -20.63
CA VAL A 584 -1.91 -13.21 -20.05
C VAL A 584 -2.63 -12.39 -21.13
N ILE A 585 -1.87 -11.85 -22.10
CA ILE A 585 -2.39 -10.94 -23.13
C ILE A 585 -3.39 -11.66 -24.05
N LEU A 586 -3.13 -12.92 -24.39
CA LEU A 586 -4.00 -13.76 -25.22
C LEU A 586 -5.14 -14.45 -24.44
N GLY A 587 -5.27 -14.19 -23.13
CA GLY A 587 -6.32 -14.77 -22.29
C GLY A 587 -6.24 -16.30 -22.18
N ARG A 588 -5.04 -16.87 -22.19
CA ARG A 588 -4.83 -18.32 -22.08
C ARG A 588 -4.77 -18.81 -20.64
N ILE A 589 -4.61 -17.90 -19.70
CA ILE A 589 -4.58 -18.17 -18.27
C ILE A 589 -5.50 -17.19 -17.54
N ASP A 590 -6.23 -17.70 -16.56
CA ASP A 590 -6.97 -16.91 -15.57
C ASP A 590 -6.03 -16.58 -14.38
N PHE A 591 -6.22 -15.40 -13.74
CA PHE A 591 -5.44 -14.95 -12.60
C PHE A 591 -6.28 -14.16 -11.58
#